data_f770de2e28d458359972db6343811fd8
#
_entry.id   f770de2e28d458359972db6343811fd8
#
_cell.length_a   1.000
_cell.length_b   1.000
_cell.length_c   1.000
_cell.angle_alpha   90.00
_cell.angle_beta   90.00
_cell.angle_gamma   90.00
#
_symmetry.space_group_name_H-M   'P 1'
#
loop_
_entity.id
_entity.type
_entity.pdbx_description
1 polymer ?
#
loop_
_entity_poly.entity_id
_entity_poly.type
_entity_poly.pdbx_seq_one_letter_code
_entity_poly.pdbx_strand_id
1 'polypeptide(L)'
;VLDLLTDGRLEVGFGSGGTPTSFLPFGLTSEQRGAAFADHLHLIHSAWRGDTLSHPDNRLYPPAPQLAERIWIATFSAEGAIRAGQAGHGLMLSRTQPRPSGEPRLPLDAIQNPIIDAYLAALPDGVAPRILASRTAFVADSHAHALQVAEPGLRKQATQHRAAGHTIEGDSVTD
;
A
#
# COMPACT_ATOMS: atom_id res chain seq x y z
N VAL A 1 -14.73 8.15 -15.37
CA VAL A 1 -15.93 8.85 -14.87
C VAL A 1 -15.65 9.55 -13.55
N LEU A 2 -15.19 8.85 -12.49
CA LEU A 2 -14.97 9.47 -11.17
C LEU A 2 -13.95 10.63 -11.23
N ASP A 3 -12.86 10.47 -11.96
CA ASP A 3 -11.86 11.53 -12.16
C ASP A 3 -12.47 12.79 -12.80
N LEU A 4 -13.34 12.60 -13.80
CA LEU A 4 -14.06 13.71 -14.43
C LEU A 4 -15.04 14.40 -13.47
N LEU A 5 -15.73 13.64 -12.61
CA LEU A 5 -16.67 14.19 -11.63
C LEU A 5 -15.95 14.92 -10.48
N THR A 6 -14.68 14.65 -10.29
CA THR A 6 -13.85 15.27 -9.24
C THR A 6 -12.87 16.31 -9.80
N ASP A 7 -13.03 16.75 -11.05
CA ASP A 7 -12.15 17.71 -11.71
C ASP A 7 -10.66 17.32 -11.61
N GLY A 8 -10.37 16.05 -11.89
CA GLY A 8 -9.00 15.54 -11.90
C GLY A 8 -8.34 15.40 -10.53
N ARG A 9 -9.09 15.31 -9.43
CA ARG A 9 -8.59 15.15 -8.07
C ARG A 9 -8.43 13.70 -7.63
N LEU A 10 -8.70 12.72 -8.53
CA LEU A 10 -8.60 11.30 -8.20
C LEU A 10 -7.13 10.88 -8.14
N GLU A 11 -6.75 10.30 -7.02
CA GLU A 11 -5.51 9.54 -6.82
C GLU A 11 -5.84 8.05 -6.73
N VAL A 12 -4.99 7.18 -7.28
CA VAL A 12 -5.30 5.76 -7.37
C VAL A 12 -4.22 4.92 -6.69
N GLY A 13 -4.58 4.24 -5.61
CA GLY A 13 -3.68 3.35 -4.88
C GLY A 13 -3.86 1.89 -5.29
N PHE A 14 -2.77 1.20 -5.58
CA PHE A 14 -2.74 -0.23 -5.88
C PHE A 14 -1.88 -0.99 -4.89
N GLY A 15 -2.31 -2.20 -4.56
CA GLY A 15 -1.57 -3.14 -3.75
C GLY A 15 -1.78 -4.57 -4.23
N SER A 16 -0.76 -5.40 -4.08
CA SER A 16 -0.81 -6.81 -4.53
C SER A 16 -1.61 -7.74 -3.61
N GLY A 17 -2.28 -7.20 -2.59
CA GLY A 17 -2.96 -8.00 -1.57
C GLY A 17 -2.01 -8.47 -0.46
N GLY A 18 -2.54 -8.67 0.75
CA GLY A 18 -1.75 -8.98 1.95
C GLY A 18 -2.02 -10.35 2.56
N THR A 19 -3.13 -11.02 2.20
CA THR A 19 -3.54 -12.29 2.81
C THR A 19 -3.86 -13.33 1.76
N PRO A 20 -3.57 -14.63 2.00
CA PRO A 20 -3.89 -15.72 1.07
C PRO A 20 -5.35 -15.75 0.63
N THR A 21 -6.28 -15.48 1.55
CA THR A 21 -7.71 -15.42 1.25
C THR A 21 -8.11 -14.35 0.24
N SER A 22 -7.25 -13.35 0.01
CA SER A 22 -7.48 -12.31 -1.00
C SER A 22 -7.26 -12.79 -2.43
N PHE A 23 -6.46 -13.84 -2.66
CA PHE A 23 -6.09 -14.32 -4.00
C PHE A 23 -6.85 -15.59 -4.40
N LEU A 24 -7.24 -16.44 -3.45
CA LEU A 24 -7.93 -17.70 -3.72
C LEU A 24 -9.15 -17.57 -4.64
N PRO A 25 -10.03 -16.55 -4.48
CA PRO A 25 -11.16 -16.35 -5.37
C PRO A 25 -10.77 -16.12 -6.84
N PHE A 26 -9.52 -15.70 -7.09
CA PHE A 26 -8.97 -15.44 -8.43
C PHE A 26 -8.12 -16.59 -8.94
N GLY A 27 -8.04 -17.71 -8.22
CA GLY A 27 -7.21 -18.86 -8.58
C GLY A 27 -5.71 -18.59 -8.50
N LEU A 28 -5.29 -17.60 -7.70
CA LEU A 28 -3.89 -17.21 -7.54
C LEU A 28 -3.32 -17.73 -6.22
N THR A 29 -2.02 -18.02 -6.21
CA THR A 29 -1.25 -18.29 -5.00
C THR A 29 -0.46 -17.05 -4.55
N SER A 30 0.07 -17.10 -3.32
CA SER A 30 0.91 -16.01 -2.79
C SER A 30 2.16 -15.76 -3.64
N GLU A 31 2.74 -16.81 -4.23
CA GLU A 31 3.93 -16.75 -5.08
C GLU A 31 3.64 -16.06 -6.42
N GLN A 32 2.46 -16.28 -6.97
CA GLN A 32 2.02 -15.69 -8.25
C GLN A 32 1.63 -14.22 -8.11
N ARG A 33 1.37 -13.76 -6.87
CA ARG A 33 0.85 -12.42 -6.57
C ARG A 33 1.62 -11.29 -7.24
N GLY A 34 2.97 -11.36 -7.19
CA GLY A 34 3.82 -10.29 -7.74
C GLY A 34 3.74 -10.16 -9.25
N ALA A 35 3.78 -11.29 -9.96
CA ALA A 35 3.65 -11.34 -11.40
C ALA A 35 2.25 -10.89 -11.86
N ALA A 36 1.21 -11.47 -11.26
CA ALA A 36 -0.18 -11.10 -11.56
C ALA A 36 -0.44 -9.60 -11.31
N PHE A 37 0.14 -9.02 -10.25
CA PHE A 37 0.03 -7.60 -9.99
C PHE A 37 0.67 -6.75 -11.09
N ALA A 38 1.86 -7.12 -11.55
CA ALA A 38 2.55 -6.42 -12.64
C ALA A 38 1.75 -6.49 -13.95
N ASP A 39 1.24 -7.66 -14.30
CA ASP A 39 0.43 -7.86 -15.51
C ASP A 39 -0.87 -7.06 -15.48
N HIS A 40 -1.58 -7.09 -14.35
CA HIS A 40 -2.81 -6.32 -14.19
C HIS A 40 -2.56 -4.80 -14.20
N LEU A 41 -1.47 -4.34 -13.58
CA LEU A 41 -1.11 -2.92 -13.62
C LEU A 41 -0.79 -2.47 -15.05
N HIS A 42 -0.05 -3.29 -15.81
CA HIS A 42 0.22 -3.05 -17.22
C HIS A 42 -1.08 -2.97 -18.03
N LEU A 43 -2.01 -3.91 -17.81
CA LEU A 43 -3.32 -3.89 -18.49
C LEU A 43 -4.13 -2.64 -18.15
N ILE A 44 -4.11 -2.19 -16.90
CA ILE A 44 -4.76 -0.95 -16.47
C ILE A 44 -4.16 0.27 -17.18
N HIS A 45 -2.84 0.34 -17.28
CA HIS A 45 -2.15 1.42 -18.01
C HIS A 45 -2.56 1.43 -19.49
N SER A 46 -2.59 0.26 -20.14
CA SER A 46 -3.05 0.13 -21.53
C SER A 46 -4.51 0.59 -21.69
N ALA A 47 -5.38 0.16 -20.78
CA ALA A 47 -6.78 0.58 -20.78
C ALA A 47 -6.91 2.10 -20.64
N TRP A 48 -6.17 2.73 -19.74
CA TRP A 48 -6.22 4.19 -19.54
C TRP A 48 -5.69 4.98 -20.73
N ARG A 49 -4.70 4.45 -21.47
CA ARG A 49 -4.25 5.06 -22.74
C ARG A 49 -5.29 4.95 -23.86
N GLY A 50 -6.31 4.07 -23.71
CA GLY A 50 -7.29 3.78 -24.75
C GLY A 50 -6.80 2.75 -25.75
N ASP A 51 -5.76 1.96 -25.38
CA ASP A 51 -5.28 0.86 -26.20
C ASP A 51 -6.40 -0.20 -26.36
N THR A 52 -6.35 -0.94 -27.46
CA THR A 52 -7.18 -2.12 -27.66
C THR A 52 -6.75 -3.21 -26.66
N LEU A 53 -7.69 -3.77 -25.93
CA LEU A 53 -7.45 -4.83 -24.96
C LEU A 53 -7.50 -6.21 -25.61
N SER A 54 -8.41 -7.09 -25.18
CA SER A 54 -8.51 -8.46 -25.65
C SER A 54 -9.22 -8.62 -27.00
N HIS A 55 -9.92 -7.61 -27.49
CA HIS A 55 -10.68 -7.60 -28.74
C HIS A 55 -10.54 -6.24 -29.41
N PRO A 56 -10.50 -6.15 -30.77
CA PRO A 56 -10.35 -4.88 -31.49
C PRO A 56 -11.30 -3.76 -31.08
N ASP A 57 -12.52 -4.10 -30.70
CA ASP A 57 -13.55 -3.14 -30.27
C ASP A 57 -13.59 -2.93 -28.73
N ASN A 58 -12.72 -3.65 -28.00
CA ASN A 58 -12.71 -3.57 -26.53
C ASN A 58 -11.70 -2.52 -26.07
N ARG A 59 -12.18 -1.31 -25.83
CA ARG A 59 -11.41 -0.17 -25.31
C ARG A 59 -12.11 0.49 -24.16
N LEU A 60 -11.34 1.10 -23.27
CA LEU A 60 -11.88 1.98 -22.25
C LEU A 60 -12.27 3.32 -22.89
N TYR A 61 -13.52 3.76 -22.66
CA TYR A 61 -14.00 5.04 -23.14
C TYR A 61 -14.75 5.81 -22.03
N PRO A 62 -14.46 7.11 -21.80
CA PRO A 62 -13.32 7.84 -22.35
C PRO A 62 -11.97 7.31 -21.82
N PRO A 63 -10.88 7.45 -22.58
CA PRO A 63 -9.54 7.15 -22.07
C PRO A 63 -9.20 8.10 -20.93
N ALA A 64 -8.26 7.70 -20.07
CA ALA A 64 -7.86 8.46 -18.88
C ALA A 64 -6.35 8.39 -18.63
N PRO A 65 -5.48 8.76 -19.63
CA PRO A 65 -4.04 8.63 -19.52
C PRO A 65 -3.44 9.40 -18.37
N GLN A 66 -4.07 10.50 -17.95
CA GLN A 66 -3.64 11.33 -16.82
C GLN A 66 -3.63 10.57 -15.48
N LEU A 67 -4.37 9.48 -15.34
CA LEU A 67 -4.38 8.67 -14.11
C LEU A 67 -3.07 7.92 -13.90
N ALA A 68 -2.28 7.68 -14.95
CA ALA A 68 -0.98 7.01 -14.83
C ALA A 68 0.01 7.81 -13.97
N GLU A 69 -0.09 9.15 -13.97
CA GLU A 69 0.75 10.03 -13.16
C GLU A 69 0.31 10.10 -11.69
N ARG A 70 -0.88 9.58 -11.36
CA ARG A 70 -1.49 9.64 -10.03
C ARG A 70 -1.57 8.29 -9.35
N ILE A 71 -0.72 7.36 -9.77
CA ILE A 71 -0.63 6.03 -9.17
C ILE A 71 0.20 6.08 -7.89
N TRP A 72 -0.27 5.32 -6.90
CA TRP A 72 0.43 5.00 -5.67
C TRP A 72 0.53 3.49 -5.53
N ILE A 73 1.70 2.99 -5.14
CA ILE A 73 1.95 1.56 -4.93
C ILE A 73 2.12 1.28 -3.44
N ALA A 74 1.24 0.45 -2.90
CA ALA A 74 1.35 -0.06 -1.54
C ALA A 74 2.26 -1.30 -1.52
N THR A 75 3.31 -1.27 -0.70
CA THR A 75 4.25 -2.38 -0.58
C THR A 75 4.80 -2.53 0.83
N PHE A 76 5.24 -3.76 1.16
CA PHE A 76 5.95 -4.11 2.38
C PHE A 76 7.44 -4.42 2.11
N SER A 77 7.92 -4.32 0.88
CA SER A 77 9.28 -4.72 0.51
C SER A 77 10.04 -3.64 -0.26
N ALA A 78 11.36 -3.66 -0.13
CA ALA A 78 12.25 -2.81 -0.91
C ALA A 78 12.13 -3.05 -2.42
N GLU A 79 11.94 -4.31 -2.85
CA GLU A 79 11.71 -4.62 -4.28
C GLU A 79 10.46 -3.96 -4.85
N GLY A 80 9.37 -3.95 -4.08
CA GLY A 80 8.14 -3.26 -4.48
C GLY A 80 8.34 -1.75 -4.55
N ALA A 81 9.13 -1.19 -3.64
CA ALA A 81 9.48 0.22 -3.62
C ALA A 81 10.39 0.61 -4.81
N ILE A 82 11.38 -0.23 -5.14
CA ILE A 82 12.23 -0.03 -6.34
C ILE A 82 11.37 0.01 -7.59
N ARG A 83 10.46 -0.96 -7.77
CA ARG A 83 9.57 -0.97 -8.94
C ARG A 83 8.67 0.27 -9.01
N ALA A 84 8.14 0.72 -7.86
CA ALA A 84 7.35 1.95 -7.79
C ALA A 84 8.20 3.18 -8.17
N GLY A 85 9.41 3.27 -7.64
CA GLY A 85 10.36 4.35 -7.96
C GLY A 85 10.73 4.37 -9.44
N GLN A 86 11.15 3.26 -10.01
CA GLN A 86 11.50 3.13 -11.44
C GLN A 86 10.36 3.55 -12.37
N ALA A 87 9.13 3.29 -11.97
CA ALA A 87 7.93 3.70 -12.72
C ALA A 87 7.49 5.15 -12.44
N GLY A 88 8.13 5.88 -11.54
CA GLY A 88 7.73 7.23 -11.14
C GLY A 88 6.43 7.28 -10.33
N HIS A 89 5.98 6.16 -9.79
CA HIS A 89 4.77 6.09 -8.98
C HIS A 89 5.02 6.54 -7.54
N GLY A 90 3.96 6.96 -6.83
CA GLY A 90 4.02 7.23 -5.39
C GLY A 90 4.18 5.94 -4.58
N LEU A 91 4.89 6.02 -3.45
CA LEU A 91 5.08 4.92 -2.49
C LEU A 91 4.09 5.06 -1.32
N MET A 92 3.36 3.99 -1.01
CA MET A 92 2.50 3.91 0.17
C MET A 92 3.02 2.88 1.17
N LEU A 93 3.23 3.29 2.42
CA LEU A 93 3.70 2.45 3.52
C LEU A 93 2.64 2.34 4.62
N SER A 94 2.39 1.12 5.05
CA SER A 94 1.36 0.82 6.04
C SER A 94 1.87 1.01 7.47
N ARG A 95 0.96 1.48 8.35
CA ARG A 95 1.18 1.46 9.79
C ARG A 95 1.31 0.03 10.37
N THR A 96 0.80 -0.96 9.64
CA THR A 96 0.86 -2.38 10.02
C THR A 96 1.97 -3.11 9.24
N GLN A 97 3.08 -2.45 8.96
CA GLN A 97 4.24 -3.06 8.32
C GLN A 97 4.66 -4.33 9.09
N PRO A 98 4.81 -5.49 8.41
CA PRO A 98 5.28 -6.71 9.06
C PRO A 98 6.65 -6.50 9.69
N ARG A 99 6.82 -7.01 10.91
CA ARG A 99 8.12 -7.00 11.59
C ARG A 99 8.89 -8.26 11.25
N PRO A 100 10.23 -8.19 11.17
CA PRO A 100 11.07 -9.37 11.00
C PRO A 100 10.82 -10.38 12.11
N SER A 101 10.96 -11.67 11.78
CA SER A 101 10.90 -12.74 12.77
C SER A 101 11.98 -12.53 13.83
N GLY A 102 11.59 -12.58 15.11
CA GLY A 102 12.48 -12.33 16.24
C GLY A 102 12.62 -10.86 16.67
N GLU A 103 12.04 -9.91 15.92
CA GLU A 103 12.11 -8.47 16.23
C GLU A 103 10.72 -7.83 16.32
N PRO A 104 9.79 -8.32 17.15
CA PRO A 104 8.42 -7.85 17.19
C PRO A 104 8.27 -6.39 17.64
N ARG A 105 9.30 -5.86 18.34
CA ARG A 105 9.34 -4.48 18.84
C ARG A 105 10.15 -3.52 17.97
N LEU A 106 10.63 -3.98 16.80
CA LEU A 106 11.39 -3.10 15.90
C LEU A 106 10.55 -1.86 15.56
N PRO A 107 11.07 -0.64 15.76
CA PRO A 107 10.35 0.59 15.44
C PRO A 107 9.92 0.65 13.99
N LEU A 108 8.78 1.26 13.73
CA LEU A 108 8.21 1.29 12.38
C LEU A 108 9.09 2.05 11.38
N ASP A 109 9.77 3.09 11.82
CA ASP A 109 10.74 3.85 11.02
C ASP A 109 11.96 3.00 10.65
N ALA A 110 12.48 2.17 11.57
CA ALA A 110 13.58 1.27 11.28
C ALA A 110 13.25 0.24 10.18
N ILE A 111 11.97 -0.13 10.04
CA ILE A 111 11.49 -1.01 8.96
C ILE A 111 11.26 -0.22 7.66
N GLN A 112 10.69 0.98 7.77
CA GLN A 112 10.24 1.74 6.61
C GLN A 112 11.37 2.52 5.94
N ASN A 113 12.36 3.03 6.70
CA ASN A 113 13.43 3.83 6.13
C ASN A 113 14.22 3.08 5.03
N PRO A 114 14.64 1.81 5.19
CA PRO A 114 15.29 1.08 4.10
C PRO A 114 14.43 0.93 2.85
N ILE A 115 13.11 0.83 3.00
CA ILE A 115 12.16 0.76 1.86
C ILE A 115 12.07 2.13 1.17
N ILE A 116 12.05 3.20 1.94
CA ILE A 116 12.06 4.58 1.44
C ILE A 116 13.36 4.86 0.69
N ASP A 117 14.50 4.49 1.26
CA ASP A 117 15.82 4.70 0.65
C ASP A 117 15.91 3.96 -0.69
N ALA A 118 15.43 2.72 -0.75
CA ALA A 118 15.37 1.95 -1.98
C ALA A 118 14.46 2.59 -3.05
N TYR A 119 13.34 3.17 -2.64
CA TYR A 119 12.45 3.93 -3.53
C TYR A 119 13.14 5.18 -4.08
N LEU A 120 13.75 5.98 -3.20
CA LEU A 120 14.42 7.22 -3.58
C LEU A 120 15.58 6.97 -4.54
N ALA A 121 16.37 5.92 -4.30
CA ALA A 121 17.48 5.54 -5.16
C ALA A 121 17.04 5.03 -6.55
N ALA A 122 15.78 4.60 -6.67
CA ALA A 122 15.23 4.05 -7.92
C ALA A 122 14.44 5.08 -8.75
N LEU A 123 14.21 6.28 -8.22
CA LEU A 123 13.50 7.33 -8.96
C LEU A 123 14.32 7.81 -10.16
N PRO A 124 13.70 8.03 -11.32
CA PRO A 124 14.35 8.69 -12.46
C PRO A 124 14.73 10.13 -12.12
N ASP A 125 15.78 10.63 -12.79
CA ASP A 125 16.22 12.00 -12.63
C ASP A 125 15.08 13.00 -12.91
N GLY A 126 14.93 13.96 -12.01
CA GLY A 126 13.92 15.02 -12.12
C GLY A 126 12.52 14.63 -11.66
N VAL A 127 12.27 13.38 -11.29
CA VAL A 127 10.98 12.94 -10.73
C VAL A 127 10.95 13.26 -9.23
N ALA A 128 9.97 14.07 -8.82
CA ALA A 128 9.78 14.40 -7.41
C ALA A 128 9.28 13.17 -6.63
N PRO A 129 9.88 12.84 -5.47
CA PRO A 129 9.43 11.73 -4.65
C PRO A 129 8.03 11.99 -4.08
N ARG A 130 7.18 10.96 -4.10
CA ARG A 130 5.86 10.99 -3.48
C ARG A 130 5.76 9.82 -2.49
N ILE A 131 5.74 10.11 -1.19
CA ILE A 131 5.75 9.10 -0.13
C ILE A 131 4.61 9.37 0.83
N LEU A 132 3.78 8.36 1.07
CA LEU A 132 2.73 8.35 2.06
C LEU A 132 3.01 7.25 3.08
N ALA A 133 3.39 7.63 4.30
CA ALA A 133 3.63 6.70 5.40
C ALA A 133 2.53 6.87 6.45
N SER A 134 1.65 5.88 6.57
CA SER A 134 0.55 5.93 7.53
C SER A 134 1.01 5.62 8.95
N ARG A 135 0.38 6.26 9.92
CA ARG A 135 0.59 6.05 11.36
C ARG A 135 -0.75 5.95 12.05
N THR A 136 -0.81 5.21 13.16
CA THR A 136 -1.93 5.31 14.09
C THR A 136 -1.67 6.48 15.00
N ALA A 137 -2.62 7.40 15.06
CA ALA A 137 -2.56 8.55 15.94
C ALA A 137 -3.92 8.77 16.60
N PHE A 138 -3.91 9.16 17.85
CA PHE A 138 -5.09 9.58 18.57
C PHE A 138 -4.79 10.88 19.33
N VAL A 139 -5.59 11.90 19.09
CA VAL A 139 -5.41 13.23 19.67
C VAL A 139 -6.50 13.49 20.69
N ALA A 140 -6.10 13.93 21.87
CA ALA A 140 -7.00 14.36 22.95
C ALA A 140 -6.35 15.52 23.75
N ASP A 141 -7.10 16.16 24.65
CA ASP A 141 -6.64 17.29 25.45
C ASP A 141 -5.49 16.93 26.41
N SER A 142 -5.35 15.64 26.74
CA SER A 142 -4.22 15.13 27.53
C SER A 142 -3.80 13.74 27.09
N HIS A 143 -2.53 13.41 27.35
CA HIS A 143 -2.00 12.07 27.08
C HIS A 143 -2.77 10.98 27.84
N ALA A 144 -3.10 11.22 29.11
CA ALA A 144 -3.88 10.27 29.90
C ALA A 144 -5.27 10.01 29.31
N HIS A 145 -5.95 11.04 28.84
CA HIS A 145 -7.23 10.90 28.15
C HIS A 145 -7.07 10.17 26.82
N ALA A 146 -6.03 10.48 26.03
CA ALA A 146 -5.74 9.77 24.80
C ALA A 146 -5.59 8.25 25.02
N LEU A 147 -4.81 7.84 26.01
CA LEU A 147 -4.62 6.44 26.38
C LEU A 147 -5.94 5.79 26.82
N GLN A 148 -6.69 6.44 27.72
CA GLN A 148 -7.95 5.91 28.22
C GLN A 148 -8.95 5.60 27.10
N VAL A 149 -9.04 6.46 26.08
CA VAL A 149 -9.97 6.29 24.96
C VAL A 149 -9.45 5.31 23.93
N ALA A 150 -8.15 5.32 23.63
CA ALA A 150 -7.54 4.46 22.61
C ALA A 150 -7.39 3.01 23.08
N GLU A 151 -7.15 2.76 24.36
CA GLU A 151 -6.83 1.45 24.92
C GLU A 151 -7.85 0.34 24.56
N PRO A 152 -9.16 0.53 24.72
CA PRO A 152 -10.12 -0.52 24.36
C PRO A 152 -10.05 -0.94 22.89
N GLY A 153 -9.84 0.02 21.99
CA GLY A 153 -9.69 -0.21 20.56
C GLY A 153 -8.41 -0.98 20.21
N LEU A 154 -7.30 -0.59 20.80
CA LEU A 154 -6.01 -1.25 20.60
C LEU A 154 -5.99 -2.68 21.14
N ARG A 155 -6.57 -2.93 22.34
CA ARG A 155 -6.74 -4.28 22.88
C ARG A 155 -7.60 -5.17 21.98
N LYS A 156 -8.70 -4.63 21.44
CA LYS A 156 -9.53 -5.36 20.46
C LYS A 156 -8.75 -5.69 19.20
N GLN A 157 -7.99 -4.74 18.67
CA GLN A 157 -7.14 -4.95 17.49
C GLN A 157 -6.06 -6.01 17.77
N ALA A 158 -5.38 -5.95 18.91
CA ALA A 158 -4.38 -6.95 19.31
C ALA A 158 -4.99 -8.35 19.37
N THR A 159 -6.18 -8.50 19.96
CA THR A 159 -6.91 -9.77 20.02
C THR A 159 -7.22 -10.31 18.61
N GLN A 160 -7.67 -9.46 17.69
CA GLN A 160 -7.96 -9.85 16.32
C GLN A 160 -6.69 -10.29 15.57
N HIS A 161 -5.58 -9.58 15.75
CA HIS A 161 -4.31 -9.92 15.12
C HIS A 161 -3.77 -11.26 15.65
N ARG A 162 -3.85 -11.51 16.96
CA ARG A 162 -3.47 -12.82 17.56
C ARG A 162 -4.34 -13.95 17.01
N ALA A 163 -5.64 -13.73 16.88
CA ALA A 163 -6.57 -14.71 16.29
C ALA A 163 -6.26 -14.98 14.79
N ALA A 164 -5.68 -14.02 14.09
CA ALA A 164 -5.21 -14.16 12.71
C ALA A 164 -3.79 -14.76 12.60
N GLY A 165 -3.17 -15.19 13.72
CA GLY A 165 -1.85 -15.82 13.75
C GLY A 165 -0.68 -14.85 13.77
N HIS A 166 -0.91 -13.54 14.00
CA HIS A 166 0.17 -12.58 14.18
C HIS A 166 0.70 -12.59 15.61
N THR A 167 2.03 -12.58 15.76
CA THR A 167 2.65 -12.42 17.07
C THR A 167 2.56 -10.96 17.50
N ILE A 168 1.87 -10.72 18.62
CA ILE A 168 1.82 -9.41 19.27
C ILE A 168 2.31 -9.62 20.69
N GLU A 169 3.42 -9.01 21.03
CA GLU A 169 3.96 -8.97 22.38
C GLU A 169 3.41 -7.76 23.14
N GLY A 170 3.23 -7.96 24.44
CA GLY A 170 2.71 -6.94 25.32
C GLY A 170 1.18 -6.92 25.44
N ASP A 171 0.74 -6.48 26.61
CA ASP A 171 -0.67 -6.31 26.96
C ASP A 171 -1.05 -4.86 27.18
N SER A 172 -0.10 -3.94 27.04
CA SER A 172 -0.27 -2.49 27.21
C SER A 172 -0.48 -1.79 25.87
N VAL A 173 -1.11 -0.62 25.92
CA VAL A 173 -1.26 0.29 24.77
C VAL A 173 0.08 0.92 24.36
N THR A 174 1.06 0.87 25.26
CA THR A 174 2.40 1.44 25.07
C THR A 174 3.42 0.42 24.60
N ASP A 175 3.06 -0.85 24.54
CA ASP A 175 3.85 -1.94 23.98
C ASP A 175 3.50 -2.14 22.50
#